data_531bc44e95848b0f075dc597a7104483
#
_entry.id   531bc44e95848b0f075dc597a7104483
#
_cell.length_a   1.000
_cell.length_b   1.000
_cell.length_c   1.000
_cell.angle_alpha   90.00
_cell.angle_beta   90.00
_cell.angle_gamma   90.00
#
_symmetry.space_group_name_H-M   'P 1'
#
loop_
_entity.id
_entity.type
_entity.pdbx_description
1 polymer ?
#
loop_
_entity_poly.entity_id
_entity_poly.type
_entity_poly.pdbx_seq_one_letter_code
_entity_poly.pdbx_strand_id
1 'polypeptide(L)'
;MSMWLENNGYNGAASLWKKYSQEELSHSDWSRTYLLSMGVQPETPKLDSPQQGFTGLPEIVKISYNHEIEVTKQCKDLASDAFKKGDHMLYELALKFLKEQVEEHNKMQNWMDQLQAFGTEPVALRLLDTEMGG
;
A
#
# COMPACT_ATOMS: atom_id res chain seq x y z
N MET A 1 -2.73 6.74 9.03
CA MET A 1 -3.90 5.84 9.09
C MET A 1 -3.92 5.00 10.37
N SER A 2 -2.93 4.14 10.68
CA SER A 2 -2.93 3.28 11.87
C SER A 2 -3.21 4.03 13.18
N MET A 3 -2.50 5.11 13.49
CA MET A 3 -2.73 5.91 14.70
C MET A 3 -4.14 6.52 14.77
N TRP A 4 -4.70 6.94 13.65
CA TRP A 4 -6.07 7.45 13.61
C TRP A 4 -7.09 6.34 13.90
N LEU A 5 -6.89 5.16 13.31
CA LEU A 5 -7.73 3.98 13.54
C LEU A 5 -7.73 3.57 15.02
N GLU A 6 -6.54 3.51 15.64
CA GLU A 6 -6.38 3.20 17.06
C GLU A 6 -7.11 4.22 17.94
N ASN A 7 -6.93 5.51 17.67
CA ASN A 7 -7.59 6.59 18.43
C ASN A 7 -9.12 6.60 18.27
N ASN A 8 -9.65 6.02 17.19
CA ASN A 8 -11.08 5.91 16.94
C ASN A 8 -11.65 4.50 17.26
N GLY A 9 -10.85 3.67 17.94
CA GLY A 9 -11.28 2.37 18.46
C GLY A 9 -11.37 1.25 17.45
N TYR A 10 -10.75 1.39 16.26
CA TYR A 10 -10.59 0.33 15.26
C TYR A 10 -9.25 -0.37 15.46
N ASN A 11 -9.14 -1.18 16.53
CA ASN A 11 -7.85 -1.75 16.95
C ASN A 11 -7.34 -2.84 16.00
N GLY A 12 -8.24 -3.63 15.42
CA GLY A 12 -7.90 -4.64 14.42
C GLY A 12 -7.33 -4.00 13.15
N ALA A 13 -8.06 -3.04 12.59
CA ALA A 13 -7.60 -2.28 11.45
C ALA A 13 -6.30 -1.51 11.74
N ALA A 14 -6.16 -0.92 12.93
CA ALA A 14 -4.94 -0.23 13.34
C ALA A 14 -3.71 -1.14 13.30
N SER A 15 -3.85 -2.37 13.83
CA SER A 15 -2.80 -3.39 13.80
C SER A 15 -2.44 -3.80 12.37
N LEU A 16 -3.46 -4.00 11.52
CA LEU A 16 -3.29 -4.37 10.12
C LEU A 16 -2.57 -3.28 9.32
N TRP A 17 -3.01 -2.01 9.43
CA TRP A 17 -2.36 -0.89 8.73
C TRP A 17 -0.94 -0.61 9.25
N LYS A 18 -0.66 -0.90 10.51
CA LYS A 18 0.71 -0.86 11.04
C LYS A 18 1.59 -1.92 10.38
N LYS A 19 1.08 -3.14 10.24
CA LYS A 19 1.77 -4.22 9.52
C LYS A 19 2.05 -3.83 8.06
N TYR A 20 1.05 -3.34 7.34
CA TYR A 20 1.22 -2.85 5.96
C TYR A 20 2.30 -1.77 5.85
N SER A 21 2.33 -0.81 6.78
CA SER A 21 3.38 0.22 6.76
C SER A 21 4.80 -0.34 6.95
N GLN A 22 4.96 -1.46 7.66
CA GLN A 22 6.24 -2.15 7.81
C GLN A 22 6.62 -2.92 6.55
N GLU A 23 5.64 -3.53 5.86
CA GLU A 23 5.84 -4.17 4.55
C GLU A 23 6.32 -3.13 3.52
N GLU A 24 5.71 -1.94 3.48
CA GLU A 24 6.13 -0.85 2.58
C GLU A 24 7.56 -0.35 2.82
N LEU A 25 8.03 -0.34 4.07
CA LEU A 25 9.42 -0.03 4.35
C LEU A 25 10.36 -1.05 3.71
N SER A 26 10.00 -2.34 3.71
CA SER A 26 10.80 -3.37 3.03
C SER A 26 10.78 -3.22 1.51
N HIS A 27 9.66 -2.79 0.92
CA HIS A 27 9.56 -2.51 -0.51
C HIS A 27 10.45 -1.31 -0.91
N SER A 28 10.51 -0.27 -0.07
CA SER A 28 11.40 0.87 -0.32
C SER A 28 12.87 0.47 -0.32
N ASP A 29 13.25 -0.53 0.49
CA ASP A 29 14.62 -1.07 0.53
C ASP A 29 15.03 -1.77 -0.78
N TRP A 30 14.10 -2.31 -1.55
CA TRP A 30 14.44 -2.90 -2.86
C TRP A 30 15.00 -1.84 -3.82
N SER A 31 14.34 -0.69 -3.92
CA SER A 31 14.81 0.42 -4.76
C SER A 31 16.13 0.99 -4.25
N ARG A 32 16.24 1.19 -2.94
CA ARG A 32 17.47 1.68 -2.31
C ARG A 32 18.66 0.75 -2.58
N THR A 33 18.46 -0.55 -2.36
CA THR A 33 19.51 -1.55 -2.58
C THR A 33 19.91 -1.64 -4.04
N TYR A 34 18.95 -1.57 -4.97
CA TYR A 34 19.22 -1.53 -6.40
C TYR A 34 20.08 -0.31 -6.76
N LEU A 35 19.72 0.90 -6.35
CA LEU A 35 20.49 2.11 -6.64
C LEU A 35 21.93 2.03 -6.11
N LEU A 36 22.10 1.59 -4.86
CA LEU A 36 23.42 1.40 -4.26
C LEU A 36 24.25 0.36 -5.02
N SER A 37 23.67 -0.74 -5.46
CA SER A 37 24.33 -1.77 -6.26
C SER A 37 24.78 -1.25 -7.63
N MET A 38 24.08 -0.25 -8.16
CA MET A 38 24.42 0.43 -9.42
C MET A 38 25.39 1.60 -9.20
N GLY A 39 25.89 1.81 -7.99
CA GLY A 39 26.79 2.92 -7.65
C GLY A 39 26.11 4.28 -7.62
N VAL A 40 24.78 4.32 -7.53
CA VAL A 40 24.00 5.55 -7.46
C VAL A 40 23.63 5.84 -6.01
N GLN A 41 23.90 7.06 -5.54
CA GLN A 41 23.50 7.52 -4.22
C GLN A 41 21.98 7.73 -4.19
N PRO A 42 21.22 6.96 -3.36
CA PRO A 42 19.79 7.23 -3.19
C PRO A 42 19.57 8.59 -2.53
N GLU A 43 18.65 9.36 -3.09
CA GLU A 43 18.20 10.62 -2.51
C GLU A 43 16.80 10.45 -1.92
N THR A 44 16.58 10.99 -0.72
CA THR A 44 15.24 11.02 -0.13
C THR A 44 14.50 12.23 -0.69
N PRO A 45 13.41 12.04 -1.43
CA PRO A 45 12.63 13.14 -1.96
C PRO A 45 11.94 13.90 -0.83
N LYS A 46 11.60 15.17 -1.09
CA LYS A 46 10.71 15.91 -0.19
C LYS A 46 9.35 15.20 -0.18
N LEU A 47 8.88 14.85 1.00
CA LEU A 47 7.55 14.28 1.20
C LEU A 47 6.61 15.34 1.74
N ASP A 48 5.40 15.40 1.20
CA ASP A 48 4.34 16.22 1.77
C ASP A 48 3.84 15.61 3.07
N SER A 49 3.25 16.44 3.93
CA SER A 49 2.65 15.96 5.17
C SER A 49 1.51 14.97 4.86
N PRO A 50 1.51 13.78 5.47
CA PRO A 50 0.45 12.82 5.23
C PRO A 50 -0.88 13.35 5.77
N GLN A 51 -1.99 12.86 5.19
CA GLN A 51 -3.33 13.15 5.67
C GLN A 51 -3.47 12.72 7.13
N GLN A 52 -3.97 13.63 7.99
CA GLN A 52 -4.08 13.42 9.43
C GLN A 52 -5.49 13.01 9.88
N GLY A 53 -6.53 13.47 9.18
CA GLY A 53 -7.94 13.23 9.50
C GLY A 53 -8.63 12.35 8.48
N PHE A 54 -9.52 11.49 8.96
CA PHE A 54 -10.34 10.60 8.14
C PHE A 54 -11.78 10.60 8.69
N THR A 55 -12.76 10.29 7.84
CA THR A 55 -14.17 10.25 8.21
C THR A 55 -14.61 8.88 8.77
N GLY A 56 -13.79 7.84 8.57
CA GLY A 56 -14.08 6.49 9.06
C GLY A 56 -13.20 5.42 8.41
N LEU A 57 -13.36 4.20 8.88
CA LEU A 57 -12.70 3.02 8.33
C LEU A 57 -12.96 2.84 6.81
N PRO A 58 -14.20 3.05 6.29
CA PRO A 58 -14.45 2.93 4.84
C PRO A 58 -13.63 3.87 3.99
N GLU A 59 -13.40 5.10 4.45
CA GLU A 59 -12.56 6.07 3.72
C GLU A 59 -11.10 5.59 3.67
N ILE A 60 -10.57 5.09 4.78
CA ILE A 60 -9.20 4.60 4.87
C ILE A 60 -8.98 3.42 3.91
N VAL A 61 -9.91 2.45 3.89
CA VAL A 61 -9.87 1.31 2.95
C VAL A 61 -9.89 1.80 1.50
N LYS A 62 -10.79 2.75 1.17
CA LYS A 62 -10.90 3.30 -0.19
C LYS A 62 -9.64 4.06 -0.61
N ILE A 63 -9.07 4.87 0.27
CA ILE A 63 -7.82 5.61 -0.01
C ILE A 63 -6.69 4.62 -0.25
N SER A 64 -6.55 3.58 0.58
CA SER A 64 -5.52 2.55 0.42
C SER A 64 -5.71 1.79 -0.89
N TYR A 65 -6.93 1.37 -1.22
CA TYR A 65 -7.22 0.73 -2.50
C TYR A 65 -6.82 1.58 -3.72
N ASN A 66 -7.20 2.85 -3.72
CA ASN A 66 -6.85 3.77 -4.80
C ASN A 66 -5.33 4.01 -4.90
N HIS A 67 -4.64 4.01 -3.74
CA HIS A 67 -3.18 4.12 -3.71
C HIS A 67 -2.52 2.92 -4.41
N GLU A 68 -2.98 1.69 -4.15
CA GLU A 68 -2.42 0.50 -4.81
C GLU A 68 -2.66 0.50 -6.33
N ILE A 69 -3.80 1.05 -6.79
CA ILE A 69 -4.04 1.24 -8.23
C ILE A 69 -3.00 2.17 -8.84
N GLU A 70 -2.72 3.30 -8.18
CA GLU A 70 -1.74 4.28 -8.68
C GLU A 70 -0.32 3.72 -8.64
N VAL A 71 0.08 3.04 -7.58
CA VAL A 71 1.40 2.39 -7.47
C VAL A 71 1.57 1.32 -8.55
N THR A 72 0.54 0.51 -8.78
CA THR A 72 0.54 -0.49 -9.87
C THR A 72 0.77 0.17 -11.23
N LYS A 73 0.13 1.30 -11.49
CA LYS A 73 0.34 2.06 -12.74
C LYS A 73 1.78 2.54 -12.85
N GLN A 74 2.33 3.14 -11.79
CA GLN A 74 3.72 3.61 -11.76
C GLN A 74 4.71 2.47 -12.00
N CYS A 75 4.49 1.29 -11.42
CA CYS A 75 5.31 0.10 -11.65
C CYS A 75 5.23 -0.38 -13.12
N LYS A 76 4.04 -0.33 -13.74
CA LYS A 76 3.88 -0.65 -15.19
C LYS A 76 4.62 0.35 -16.07
N ASP A 77 4.54 1.63 -15.75
CA ASP A 77 5.24 2.68 -16.50
C ASP A 77 6.76 2.50 -16.38
N LEU A 78 7.27 2.22 -15.17
CA LEU A 78 8.67 1.91 -14.93
C LEU A 78 9.15 0.70 -15.74
N ALA A 79 8.39 -0.40 -15.72
CA ALA A 79 8.70 -1.60 -16.50
C ALA A 79 8.75 -1.31 -18.00
N SER A 80 7.77 -0.56 -18.51
CA SER A 80 7.69 -0.18 -19.91
C SER A 80 8.88 0.67 -20.34
N ASP A 81 9.28 1.64 -19.52
CA ASP A 81 10.40 2.54 -19.81
C ASP A 81 11.75 1.82 -19.72
N ALA A 82 11.94 0.97 -18.72
CA ALA A 82 13.14 0.14 -18.59
C ALA A 82 13.30 -0.80 -19.81
N PHE A 83 12.22 -1.45 -20.23
CA PHE A 83 12.21 -2.31 -21.40
C PHE A 83 12.58 -1.56 -22.69
N LYS A 84 11.96 -0.41 -22.94
CA LYS A 84 12.24 0.44 -24.11
C LYS A 84 13.70 0.91 -24.17
N LYS A 85 14.31 1.16 -23.01
CA LYS A 85 15.70 1.60 -22.89
C LYS A 85 16.70 0.45 -22.92
N GLY A 86 16.25 -0.79 -22.91
CA GLY A 86 17.11 -1.98 -22.81
C GLY A 86 17.77 -2.15 -21.44
N ASP A 87 17.24 -1.47 -20.41
CA ASP A 87 17.72 -1.62 -19.03
C ASP A 87 17.04 -2.87 -18.41
N HIS A 88 17.63 -4.02 -18.68
CA HIS A 88 17.10 -5.29 -18.25
C HIS A 88 17.14 -5.47 -16.72
N MET A 89 18.10 -4.86 -16.03
CA MET A 89 18.22 -4.95 -14.57
C MET A 89 17.12 -4.14 -13.89
N LEU A 90 16.85 -2.92 -14.36
CA LEU A 90 15.73 -2.11 -13.87
C LEU A 90 14.39 -2.75 -14.24
N TYR A 91 14.29 -3.36 -15.41
CA TYR A 91 13.10 -4.10 -15.83
C TYR A 91 12.79 -5.28 -14.87
N GLU A 92 13.81 -6.04 -14.49
CA GLU A 92 13.65 -7.14 -13.51
C GLU A 92 13.16 -6.63 -12.15
N LEU A 93 13.71 -5.51 -11.66
CA LEU A 93 13.22 -4.86 -10.43
C LEU A 93 11.76 -4.42 -10.56
N ALA A 94 11.41 -3.81 -11.69
CA ALA A 94 10.03 -3.39 -11.95
C ALA A 94 9.05 -4.58 -11.99
N LEU A 95 9.46 -5.71 -12.57
CA LEU A 95 8.66 -6.95 -12.55
C LEU A 95 8.49 -7.52 -11.14
N LYS A 96 9.52 -7.40 -10.29
CA LYS A 96 9.41 -7.78 -8.87
C LYS A 96 8.35 -6.95 -8.16
N PHE A 97 8.34 -5.62 -8.36
CA PHE A 97 7.28 -4.75 -7.82
C PHE A 97 5.91 -5.12 -8.37
N LEU A 98 5.79 -5.38 -9.68
CA LEU A 98 4.51 -5.77 -10.28
C LEU A 98 3.97 -7.08 -9.71
N LYS A 99 4.84 -8.02 -9.39
CA LYS A 99 4.44 -9.27 -8.73
C LYS A 99 3.86 -9.00 -7.35
N GLU A 100 4.51 -8.14 -6.56
CA GLU A 100 4.00 -7.71 -5.25
C GLU A 100 2.66 -6.99 -5.38
N GLN A 101 2.53 -6.10 -6.36
CA GLN A 101 1.29 -5.36 -6.59
C GLN A 101 0.07 -6.24 -6.87
N VAL A 102 0.23 -7.46 -7.37
CA VAL A 102 -0.87 -8.43 -7.48
C VAL A 102 -1.40 -8.80 -6.09
N GLU A 103 -0.51 -8.99 -5.12
CA GLU A 103 -0.88 -9.35 -3.75
C GLU A 103 -1.49 -8.14 -3.02
N GLU A 104 -0.86 -6.96 -3.13
CA GLU A 104 -1.35 -5.72 -2.50
C GLU A 104 -2.74 -5.32 -3.04
N HIS A 105 -2.92 -5.38 -4.35
CA HIS A 105 -4.22 -5.12 -4.95
C HIS A 105 -5.30 -6.10 -4.44
N ASN A 106 -4.98 -7.39 -4.37
CA ASN A 106 -5.91 -8.41 -3.87
C ASN A 106 -6.28 -8.18 -2.39
N LYS A 107 -5.31 -7.82 -1.54
CA LYS A 107 -5.56 -7.47 -0.14
C LYS A 107 -6.58 -6.32 -0.02
N MET A 108 -6.35 -5.23 -0.74
CA MET A 108 -7.23 -4.05 -0.68
C MET A 108 -8.58 -4.30 -1.35
N GLN A 109 -8.63 -5.05 -2.46
CA GLN A 109 -9.88 -5.45 -3.09
C GLN A 109 -10.75 -6.27 -2.16
N ASN A 110 -10.15 -7.23 -1.44
CA ASN A 110 -10.89 -8.02 -0.45
C ASN A 110 -11.56 -7.14 0.61
N TRP A 111 -10.87 -6.13 1.15
CA TRP A 111 -11.48 -5.21 2.12
C TRP A 111 -12.57 -4.33 1.51
N MET A 112 -12.43 -3.91 0.26
CA MET A 112 -13.49 -3.20 -0.47
C MET A 112 -14.73 -4.08 -0.65
N ASP A 113 -14.54 -5.34 -1.03
CA ASP A 113 -15.62 -6.30 -1.23
C ASP A 113 -16.35 -6.59 0.09
N GLN A 114 -15.61 -6.72 1.18
CA GLN A 114 -16.20 -6.93 2.51
C GLN A 114 -16.99 -5.70 3.00
N LEU A 115 -16.49 -4.48 2.79
CA LEU A 115 -17.24 -3.26 3.05
C LEU A 115 -18.54 -3.21 2.25
N GLN A 116 -18.52 -3.64 1.01
CA GLN A 116 -19.72 -3.70 0.18
C GLN A 116 -20.70 -4.77 0.68
N ALA A 117 -20.20 -5.93 1.12
CA ALA A 117 -21.03 -7.04 1.57
C ALA A 117 -21.66 -6.80 2.96
N PHE A 118 -20.90 -6.29 3.91
CA PHE A 118 -21.37 -6.06 5.29
C PHE A 118 -22.03 -4.69 5.49
N GLY A 119 -21.73 -3.72 4.65
CA GLY A 119 -22.20 -2.34 4.79
C GLY A 119 -21.34 -1.52 5.74
N THR A 120 -21.79 -0.27 5.97
CA THR A 120 -21.05 0.74 6.74
C THR A 120 -21.71 1.10 8.07
N GLU A 121 -22.70 0.34 8.50
CA GLU A 121 -23.34 0.52 9.80
C GLU A 121 -22.34 0.22 10.94
N PRO A 122 -22.48 0.85 12.11
CA PRO A 122 -21.50 0.72 13.21
C PRO A 122 -21.20 -0.72 13.64
N VAL A 123 -22.21 -1.60 13.63
CA VAL A 123 -22.03 -3.01 13.99
C VAL A 123 -21.22 -3.74 12.91
N ALA A 124 -21.53 -3.49 11.64
CA ALA A 124 -20.81 -4.08 10.51
C ALA A 124 -19.33 -3.66 10.51
N LEU A 125 -19.06 -2.38 10.76
CA LEU A 125 -17.67 -1.89 10.87
C LEU A 125 -16.91 -2.49 12.05
N ARG A 126 -17.59 -2.78 13.16
CA ARG A 126 -16.98 -3.48 14.30
C ARG A 126 -16.63 -4.94 13.99
N LEU A 127 -17.50 -5.63 13.26
CA LEU A 127 -17.20 -6.99 12.81
C LEU A 127 -16.01 -7.00 11.84
N LEU A 128 -16.01 -6.08 10.91
CA LEU A 128 -14.91 -5.93 9.95
C LEU A 128 -13.58 -5.59 10.65
N ASP A 129 -13.58 -4.69 11.63
CA ASP A 129 -12.41 -4.38 12.44
C ASP A 129 -11.88 -5.63 13.17
N THR A 130 -12.77 -6.47 13.69
CA THR A 130 -12.38 -7.72 14.34
C THR A 130 -11.72 -8.68 13.34
N GLU A 131 -12.26 -8.84 12.15
CA GLU A 131 -11.65 -9.65 11.09
C GLU A 131 -10.27 -9.13 10.66
N MET A 132 -10.11 -7.81 10.56
CA MET A 132 -8.83 -7.19 10.24
C MET A 132 -7.75 -7.45 11.30
N GLY A 133 -8.15 -7.67 12.53
CA GLY A 133 -7.25 -7.97 13.64
C GLY A 133 -6.76 -9.42 13.70
N GLY A 134 -7.40 -10.32 12.98
CA GLY A 134 -7.08 -11.76 12.91
C GLY A 134 -7.67 -12.56 14.06
#